data_87dff11dcca5934816490447e48db39d
#
_entry.id   87dff11dcca5934816490447e48db39d
#
_cell.length_a   1.000
_cell.length_b   1.000
_cell.length_c   1.000
_cell.angle_alpha   90.00
_cell.angle_beta   90.00
_cell.angle_gamma   90.00
#
_symmetry.space_group_name_H-M   'P 1'
#
loop_
_entity.id
_entity.type
_entity.pdbx_description
1 polymer ?
#
loop_
_entity_poly.entity_id
_entity_poly.type
_entity_poly.pdbx_seq_one_letter_code
_entity_poly.pdbx_strand_id
1 'polypeptide(L)'
;SKRRVRDGLAMPEGISVSAAGKLLVMEVGKQRLLEIDPVDGATRTLAEDLPVGLPALEGLPPTGVFNDVVEAANGDLFFTADRDAGLYRLPRR
;
A
#
# COMPACT_ATOMS: atom_id res chain seq x y z
N SER A 1 5.48 -12.01 -21.69
CA SER A 1 4.26 -12.54 -21.08
C SER A 1 4.09 -11.97 -19.68
N LYS A 2 2.86 -11.93 -19.20
CA LYS A 2 2.55 -11.43 -17.87
C LYS A 2 2.22 -12.58 -16.94
N ARG A 3 2.54 -12.39 -15.66
CA ARG A 3 2.26 -13.36 -14.62
C ARG A 3 1.65 -12.64 -13.43
N ARG A 4 0.59 -13.21 -12.87
CA ARG A 4 -0.02 -12.66 -11.67
C ARG A 4 0.81 -13.05 -10.46
N VAL A 5 1.33 -12.06 -9.72
CA VAL A 5 2.14 -12.30 -8.53
C VAL A 5 1.23 -12.56 -7.32
N ARG A 6 0.15 -11.78 -7.20
CA ARG A 6 -0.77 -11.90 -6.08
C ARG A 6 -2.16 -11.42 -6.52
N ASP A 7 -3.21 -12.11 -6.07
CA ASP A 7 -4.59 -11.68 -6.29
C ASP A 7 -5.31 -11.54 -4.94
N GLY A 8 -6.59 -11.23 -4.99
CA GLY A 8 -7.38 -11.08 -3.78
C GLY A 8 -7.11 -9.80 -2.99
N LEU A 9 -6.39 -8.85 -3.57
CA LEU A 9 -6.14 -7.57 -2.91
C LEU A 9 -7.38 -6.68 -3.00
N ALA A 10 -7.68 -5.96 -1.92
CA ALA A 10 -8.83 -5.08 -1.86
C ALA A 10 -8.40 -3.66 -2.26
N MET A 11 -8.70 -3.27 -3.49
CA MET A 11 -8.40 -1.95 -4.05
C MET A 11 -6.94 -1.57 -3.90
N PRO A 12 -6.01 -2.34 -4.50
CA PRO A 12 -4.59 -2.00 -4.42
C PRO A 12 -4.32 -0.74 -5.25
N GLU A 13 -3.65 0.23 -4.63
CA GLU A 13 -3.23 1.46 -5.30
C GLU A 13 -1.85 1.82 -4.79
N GLY A 14 -1.01 2.35 -5.66
CA GLY A 14 0.33 2.70 -5.26
C GLY A 14 1.22 1.48 -5.03
N ILE A 15 2.26 1.37 -5.84
CA ILE A 15 3.21 0.28 -5.75
C ILE A 15 4.63 0.84 -5.85
N SER A 16 5.53 0.25 -5.09
CA SER A 16 6.95 0.60 -5.13
C SER A 16 7.77 -0.66 -4.86
N VAL A 17 9.06 -0.60 -5.16
CA VAL A 17 9.97 -1.73 -4.91
C VAL A 17 10.94 -1.31 -3.81
N SER A 18 11.06 -2.13 -2.77
CA SER A 18 11.98 -1.86 -1.69
C SER A 18 13.42 -2.23 -2.08
N ALA A 19 14.39 -1.77 -1.29
CA ALA A 19 15.79 -2.10 -1.51
C ALA A 19 16.04 -3.61 -1.45
N ALA A 20 15.21 -4.34 -0.70
CA ALA A 20 15.31 -5.79 -0.61
C ALA A 20 14.63 -6.52 -1.78
N GLY A 21 14.10 -5.79 -2.76
CA GLY A 21 13.43 -6.38 -3.91
C GLY A 21 12.00 -6.84 -3.64
N LYS A 22 11.41 -6.41 -2.55
CA LYS A 22 10.01 -6.71 -2.25
C LYS A 22 9.11 -5.63 -2.81
N LEU A 23 7.86 -5.97 -3.07
CA LEU A 23 6.88 -5.00 -3.52
C LEU A 23 6.17 -4.39 -2.32
N LEU A 24 6.04 -3.07 -2.34
CA LEU A 24 5.29 -2.32 -1.34
C LEU A 24 3.97 -1.89 -1.99
N VAL A 25 2.86 -2.26 -1.39
CA VAL A 25 1.54 -2.02 -1.99
C VAL A 25 0.61 -1.42 -0.95
N MET A 26 -0.01 -0.30 -1.30
CA MET A 26 -1.06 0.28 -0.48
C MET A 26 -2.38 -0.40 -0.84
N GLU A 27 -2.91 -1.18 0.10
CA GLU A 27 -4.20 -1.86 -0.09
C GLU A 27 -5.29 -1.00 0.53
N VAL A 28 -5.85 -0.11 -0.28
CA VAL A 28 -6.77 0.92 0.19
C VAL A 28 -8.06 0.34 0.75
N GLY A 29 -8.58 -0.72 0.14
CA GLY A 29 -9.84 -1.31 0.59
C GLY A 29 -9.78 -1.88 2.00
N LYS A 30 -8.60 -2.19 2.51
CA LYS A 30 -8.40 -2.65 3.89
C LYS A 30 -7.57 -1.69 4.72
N GLN A 31 -7.26 -0.53 4.15
CA GLN A 31 -6.54 0.55 4.84
C GLN A 31 -5.20 0.07 5.43
N ARG A 32 -4.44 -0.69 4.65
CA ARG A 32 -3.17 -1.25 5.14
C ARG A 32 -2.08 -1.18 4.08
N LEU A 33 -0.83 -1.22 4.57
CA LEU A 33 0.36 -1.25 3.74
C LEU A 33 0.94 -2.66 3.77
N LEU A 34 1.16 -3.24 2.59
CA LEU A 34 1.65 -4.61 2.45
C LEU A 34 3.04 -4.65 1.85
N GLU A 35 3.79 -5.68 2.24
CA GLU A 35 5.01 -6.08 1.56
C GLU A 35 4.75 -7.44 0.92
N ILE A 36 5.02 -7.56 -0.38
CA ILE A 36 4.72 -8.78 -1.14
C ILE A 36 6.00 -9.27 -1.80
N ASP A 37 6.30 -10.56 -1.62
CA ASP A 37 7.41 -11.19 -2.31
C ASP A 37 7.03 -11.41 -3.78
N PRO A 38 7.80 -10.87 -4.75
CA PRO A 38 7.42 -11.00 -6.15
C PRO A 38 7.60 -12.41 -6.72
N VAL A 39 8.32 -13.30 -6.01
CA VAL A 39 8.57 -14.64 -6.49
C VAL A 39 7.42 -15.58 -6.13
N ASP A 40 7.00 -15.58 -4.87
CA ASP A 40 5.98 -16.52 -4.38
C ASP A 40 4.68 -15.86 -3.96
N GLY A 41 4.60 -14.53 -3.98
CA GLY A 41 3.39 -13.81 -3.60
C GLY A 41 3.15 -13.72 -2.11
N ALA A 42 4.09 -14.19 -1.28
CA ALA A 42 3.93 -14.13 0.17
C ALA A 42 3.75 -12.68 0.63
N THR A 43 2.79 -12.45 1.51
CA THR A 43 2.36 -11.12 1.90
C THR A 43 2.57 -10.90 3.39
N ARG A 44 3.09 -9.73 3.74
CA ARG A 44 3.25 -9.31 5.13
C ARG A 44 2.65 -7.93 5.31
N THR A 45 1.82 -7.75 6.33
CA THR A 45 1.25 -6.44 6.64
C THR A 45 2.26 -5.62 7.43
N LEU A 46 2.59 -4.43 6.93
CA LEU A 46 3.54 -3.53 7.58
C LEU A 46 2.84 -2.50 8.46
N ALA A 47 1.65 -2.08 8.11
CA ALA A 47 0.87 -1.12 8.89
C ALA A 47 -0.60 -1.28 8.57
N GLU A 48 -1.46 -1.01 9.56
CA GLU A 48 -2.91 -1.13 9.44
C GLU A 48 -3.59 0.15 9.90
N ASP A 49 -4.88 0.23 9.66
CA ASP A 49 -5.73 1.36 10.07
C ASP A 49 -5.20 2.69 9.55
N LEU A 50 -4.70 2.69 8.32
CA LEU A 50 -4.13 3.87 7.71
C LEU A 50 -5.22 4.80 7.20
N PRO A 51 -4.99 6.13 7.20
CA PRO A 51 -5.98 7.10 6.71
C PRO A 51 -5.99 7.18 5.18
N VAL A 52 -6.20 6.05 4.54
CA VAL A 52 -6.26 5.93 3.08
C VAL A 52 -7.67 5.51 2.68
N GLY A 53 -8.03 5.82 1.44
CA GLY A 53 -9.36 5.53 0.92
C GLY A 53 -10.35 6.61 1.31
N LEU A 54 -10.88 7.33 0.32
CA LEU A 54 -11.91 8.32 0.58
C LEU A 54 -13.18 7.64 1.11
N PRO A 55 -13.92 8.29 2.03
CA PRO A 55 -15.15 7.72 2.53
C PRO A 55 -16.10 7.36 1.39
N ALA A 56 -16.73 6.21 1.50
CA ALA A 56 -17.67 5.77 0.50
C ALA A 56 -18.90 6.65 0.53
N LEU A 57 -19.41 7.00 -0.64
CA LEU A 57 -20.77 7.50 -0.75
C LEU A 57 -21.71 6.33 -0.50
N GLU A 58 -22.91 6.62 -0.01
CA GLU A 58 -23.88 5.58 0.28
C GLU A 58 -24.07 4.69 -0.95
N GLY A 59 -23.89 3.40 -0.74
CA GLY A 59 -24.05 2.42 -1.81
C GLY A 59 -22.83 2.25 -2.73
N LEU A 60 -21.75 3.01 -2.51
CA LEU A 60 -20.55 2.91 -3.33
C LEU A 60 -19.36 2.46 -2.49
N PRO A 61 -18.40 1.73 -3.08
CA PRO A 61 -17.20 1.33 -2.34
C PRO A 61 -16.29 2.52 -2.07
N PRO A 62 -15.42 2.42 -1.05
CA PRO A 62 -14.41 3.45 -0.82
C PRO A 62 -13.50 3.57 -2.04
N THR A 63 -13.08 4.79 -2.34
CA THR A 63 -12.14 5.05 -3.42
C THR A 63 -10.88 5.70 -2.87
N GLY A 64 -9.73 5.32 -3.42
CA GLY A 64 -8.47 5.96 -3.10
C GLY A 64 -7.84 6.42 -4.40
N VAL A 65 -7.59 7.71 -4.52
CA VAL A 65 -7.16 8.29 -5.79
C VAL A 65 -5.67 8.52 -5.84
N PHE A 66 -5.05 8.93 -4.73
CA PHE A 66 -3.65 9.35 -4.72
C PHE A 66 -2.90 8.79 -3.51
N ASN A 67 -2.95 7.46 -3.33
CA ASN A 67 -2.19 6.80 -2.27
C ASN A 67 -0.97 6.13 -2.91
N ASP A 68 0.21 6.47 -2.43
CA ASP A 68 1.44 5.90 -2.95
C ASP A 68 2.40 5.65 -1.80
N VAL A 69 3.43 4.84 -2.05
CA VAL A 69 4.39 4.46 -1.04
C VAL A 69 5.79 4.38 -1.67
N VAL A 70 6.80 4.80 -0.91
CA VAL A 70 8.20 4.72 -1.35
C VAL A 70 9.09 4.41 -0.15
N GLU A 71 10.18 3.68 -0.39
CA GLU A 71 11.19 3.42 0.62
C GLU A 71 12.35 4.41 0.45
N ALA A 72 12.73 5.06 1.55
CA ALA A 72 13.89 5.94 1.57
C ALA A 72 15.18 5.14 1.72
N ALA A 73 16.32 5.78 1.49
CA ALA A 73 17.62 5.12 1.53
C ALA A 73 17.93 4.48 2.88
N ASN A 74 17.38 5.02 3.98
CA ASN A 74 17.60 4.45 5.32
C ASN A 74 16.62 3.33 5.67
N GLY A 75 15.74 2.95 4.74
CA GLY A 75 14.77 1.88 4.96
C GLY A 75 13.41 2.35 5.46
N ASP A 76 13.28 3.60 5.87
CA ASP A 76 11.99 4.13 6.27
C ASP A 76 11.04 4.18 5.07
N LEU A 77 9.75 4.00 5.34
CA LEU A 77 8.73 4.11 4.30
C LEU A 77 8.00 5.43 4.45
N PHE A 78 7.72 6.05 3.30
CA PHE A 78 6.88 7.24 3.25
C PHE A 78 5.67 6.93 2.39
N PHE A 79 4.50 7.38 2.81
CA PHE A 79 3.30 7.17 2.01
C PHE A 79 2.38 8.38 2.12
N THR A 80 1.60 8.58 1.06
CA THR A 80 0.56 9.60 1.07
C THR A 80 -0.77 8.96 1.44
N ALA A 81 -1.61 9.72 2.11
CA ALA A 81 -2.93 9.26 2.53
C ALA A 81 -3.98 10.27 2.08
N ASP A 82 -4.87 9.85 1.19
CA ASP A 82 -5.83 10.76 0.58
C ASP A 82 -6.95 11.18 1.53
N ARG A 83 -7.25 10.35 2.54
CA ARG A 83 -8.36 10.64 3.45
C ARG A 83 -8.13 11.91 4.26
N ASP A 84 -6.89 12.18 4.66
CA ASP A 84 -6.56 13.35 5.47
C ASP A 84 -5.53 14.26 4.80
N ALA A 85 -5.19 14.00 3.54
CA ALA A 85 -4.19 14.74 2.78
C ALA A 85 -2.83 14.77 3.47
N GLY A 86 -2.50 13.71 4.19
CA GLY A 86 -1.27 13.61 4.97
C GLY A 86 -0.14 12.93 4.23
N LEU A 87 1.08 13.23 4.66
CA LEU A 87 2.28 12.50 4.28
C LEU A 87 2.85 11.85 5.54
N TYR A 88 3.03 10.53 5.49
CA TYR A 88 3.37 9.76 6.67
C TYR A 88 4.70 9.05 6.51
N ARG A 89 5.39 8.87 7.63
CA ARG A 89 6.62 8.10 7.71
C ARG A 89 6.41 6.89 8.61
N LEU A 90 6.80 5.71 8.10
CA LEU A 90 6.82 4.47 8.88
C LEU A 90 8.27 4.03 9.03
N PRO A 91 8.84 4.14 10.23
CA PRO A 91 10.23 3.67 10.46
C PRO A 91 10.30 2.15 10.28
N ARG A 92 11.33 1.69 9.56
CA ARG A 92 11.57 0.27 9.30
C ARG A 92 12.77 -0.18 10.11
N ARG A 93 12.50 -0.67 11.27
CA ARG A 93 13.60 -1.06 12.16
C ARG A 93 13.34 -2.37 12.79
#